data_d3c0665a04d76e1547363a68ee28d47a
#
_entry.id   d3c0665a04d76e1547363a68ee28d47a
#
_cell.length_a   1.000
_cell.length_b   1.000
_cell.length_c   1.000
_cell.angle_alpha   90.00
_cell.angle_beta   90.00
_cell.angle_gamma   90.00
#
_symmetry.space_group_name_H-M   'P 1'
#
loop_
_entity.id
_entity.type
_entity.pdbx_description
1 polymer ?
#
loop_
_entity_poly.entity_id
_entity_poly.type
_entity_poly.pdbx_seq_one_letter_code
_entity_poly.pdbx_strand_id
1 'polypeptide(L)' 'SGNSVDATKGIPAKYKFADTDKDNYISHEELQKAIDDIFEGTSPLSPADINGLQDFFFEQ' A
#
# COMPACT_ATOMS: atom_id res chain seq x y z
N SER A 1 1.29 -8.07 -19.36
CA SER A 1 1.22 -8.04 -19.25
C SER A 1 1.20 -8.06 -18.77
N GLY A 2 1.13 -8.18 -18.88
CA GLY A 2 1.01 -8.19 -18.62
C GLY A 2 0.76 -8.28 -17.94
N ASN A 3 0.75 -8.36 -18.02
CA ASN A 3 0.53 -8.37 -17.42
C ASN A 3 0.04 -8.37 -16.53
N SER A 4 -0.47 -7.70 -17.01
CA SER A 4 -1.30 -7.93 -16.10
C SER A 4 -1.18 -8.74 -14.98
N VAL A 5 -0.72 -9.63 -15.19
CA VAL A 5 -0.43 -10.48 -14.21
C VAL A 5 0.17 -9.97 -13.04
N ASP A 6 1.00 -9.11 -13.17
CA ASP A 6 1.72 -8.64 -12.08
C ASP A 6 0.90 -7.88 -11.15
N ALA A 7 -0.09 -7.25 -11.65
CA ALA A 7 -0.99 -6.53 -10.79
C ALA A 7 -1.71 -7.46 -9.87
N THR A 8 -1.96 -8.65 -10.32
CA THR A 8 -2.67 -9.57 -9.46
C THR A 8 -1.79 -10.24 -8.47
N LYS A 9 -0.50 -10.11 -8.61
CA LYS A 9 0.37 -10.78 -7.72
C LYS A 9 1.04 -9.93 -6.78
N GLY A 10 0.88 -8.68 -6.83
CA GLY A 10 1.66 -7.89 -5.95
C GLY A 10 1.09 -6.55 -5.68
N ILE A 11 1.71 -5.91 -4.71
CA ILE A 11 1.35 -4.58 -4.29
C ILE A 11 2.09 -3.61 -5.18
N PRO A 12 1.44 -2.55 -5.68
CA PRO A 12 2.13 -1.54 -6.48
C PRO A 12 3.37 -1.03 -5.75
N ALA A 13 4.41 -0.72 -6.48
CA ALA A 13 5.67 -0.32 -5.89
C ALA A 13 5.51 0.84 -4.91
N LYS A 14 4.63 1.77 -5.20
CA LYS A 14 4.47 2.92 -4.33
C LYS A 14 3.82 2.57 -3.00
N TYR A 15 3.16 1.43 -2.90
CA TYR A 15 2.54 0.99 -1.65
C TYR A 15 3.30 -0.13 -0.96
N LYS A 16 4.38 -0.59 -1.56
CA LYS A 16 5.10 -1.71 -0.96
C LYS A 16 5.69 -1.40 0.39
N PHE A 17 5.92 -0.12 0.67
CA PHE A 17 6.46 0.24 1.98
C PHE A 17 5.51 -0.16 3.10
N ALA A 18 4.22 -0.28 2.80
CA ALA A 18 3.23 -0.63 3.80
C ALA A 18 3.23 -2.13 4.11
N ASP A 19 3.75 -2.93 3.18
CA ASP A 19 3.78 -4.38 3.36
C ASP A 19 5.04 -4.74 4.13
N THR A 20 4.99 -4.58 5.44
CA THR A 20 6.20 -4.72 6.26
C THR A 20 6.64 -6.17 6.42
N ASP A 21 5.73 -7.12 6.30
CA ASP A 21 6.08 -8.51 6.42
C ASP A 21 6.26 -9.20 5.07
N LYS A 22 6.08 -8.44 3.98
CA LYS A 22 6.36 -8.90 2.63
C LYS A 22 5.57 -10.13 2.22
N ASP A 23 4.31 -10.15 2.60
CA ASP A 23 3.44 -11.27 2.24
C ASP A 23 2.56 -10.95 1.03
N ASN A 24 2.79 -9.81 0.37
CA ASN A 24 2.01 -9.34 -0.78
C ASN A 24 0.57 -9.03 -0.43
N TYR A 25 0.33 -8.69 0.83
CA TYR A 25 -1.02 -8.37 1.29
C TYR A 25 -0.88 -7.28 2.35
N ILE A 26 -1.69 -6.25 2.28
CA ILE A 26 -1.67 -5.21 3.29
C ILE A 26 -2.77 -5.52 4.29
N SER A 27 -2.37 -5.83 5.53
CA SER A 27 -3.33 -6.10 6.57
C SER A 27 -3.86 -4.79 7.13
N HIS A 28 -4.89 -4.88 7.95
CA HIS A 28 -5.47 -3.69 8.55
C HIS A 28 -4.43 -2.95 9.40
N GLU A 29 -3.59 -3.66 10.11
CA GLU A 29 -2.56 -3.04 10.93
C GLU A 29 -1.52 -2.35 10.07
N GLU A 30 -1.14 -2.98 8.98
CA GLU A 30 -0.17 -2.37 8.07
C GLU A 30 -0.74 -1.12 7.43
N LEU A 31 -2.02 -1.16 7.08
CA LEU A 31 -2.67 0.02 6.51
C LEU A 31 -2.68 1.16 7.52
N GLN A 32 -3.02 0.86 8.77
CA GLN A 32 -3.08 1.88 9.81
C GLN A 32 -1.70 2.51 10.02
N LYS A 33 -0.67 1.68 10.07
CA LYS A 33 0.66 2.20 10.27
C LYS A 33 1.09 3.06 9.09
N ALA A 34 0.77 2.64 7.87
CA ALA A 34 1.12 3.41 6.69
C ALA A 34 0.47 4.78 6.72
N ILE A 35 -0.79 4.84 7.13
CA ILE A 35 -1.50 6.11 7.21
C ILE A 35 -0.86 6.99 8.28
N ASP A 36 -0.51 6.42 9.43
CA ASP A 36 0.13 7.17 10.49
C ASP A 36 1.46 7.74 9.99
N ASP A 37 2.24 6.96 9.27
CA ASP A 37 3.51 7.42 8.75
C ASP A 37 3.31 8.57 7.75
N ILE A 38 2.26 8.51 6.95
CA ILE A 38 1.97 9.57 6.01
C ILE A 38 1.72 10.87 6.76
N PHE A 39 0.92 10.83 7.81
CA PHE A 39 0.62 12.03 8.57
C PHE A 39 1.82 12.54 9.34
N GLU A 40 2.73 11.67 9.71
CA GLU A 40 3.93 12.08 10.43
C GLU A 40 5.04 12.54 9.50
N GLY A 41 4.87 12.36 8.20
CA GLY A 41 5.87 12.79 7.25
C GLY A 41 7.04 11.83 7.11
N THR A 42 6.91 10.61 7.61
CA THR A 42 7.99 9.63 7.52
C THR A 42 7.79 8.65 6.38
N SER A 43 6.68 8.77 5.65
CA SER A 43 6.37 7.91 4.54
C SER A 43 6.78 8.55 3.22
N PRO A 44 7.07 7.77 2.18
CA PRO A 44 7.33 8.35 0.86
C PRO A 44 6.06 8.88 0.20
N LEU A 45 4.90 8.58 0.75
CA LEU A 45 3.64 9.04 0.17
C LEU A 45 3.18 10.32 0.83
N SER A 46 2.32 11.06 0.14
CA SER A 46 1.71 12.26 0.70
C SER A 46 0.29 11.92 1.15
N PRO A 47 -0.36 12.81 1.91
CA PRO A 47 -1.75 12.57 2.31
C PRO A 47 -2.68 12.33 1.14
N ALA A 48 -2.39 12.91 -0.02
CA ALA A 48 -3.22 12.69 -1.20
C ALA A 48 -3.21 11.25 -1.65
N ASP A 49 -2.20 10.48 -1.28
CA ASP A 49 -2.09 9.09 -1.69
C ASP A 49 -2.89 8.16 -0.80
N ILE A 50 -3.43 8.66 0.32
CA ILE A 50 -4.17 7.81 1.24
C ILE A 50 -5.38 7.17 0.57
N ASN A 51 -6.10 7.94 -0.25
CA ASN A 51 -7.27 7.40 -0.91
C ASN A 51 -6.91 6.24 -1.83
N GLY A 52 -5.82 6.37 -2.58
CA GLY A 52 -5.38 5.30 -3.45
C GLY A 52 -4.96 4.07 -2.68
N LEU A 53 -4.28 4.29 -1.56
CA LEU A 53 -3.85 3.18 -0.73
C LEU A 53 -5.05 2.44 -0.14
N GLN A 54 -6.06 3.18 0.31
CA GLN A 54 -7.26 2.57 0.85
C GLN A 54 -8.03 1.82 -0.23
N ASP A 55 -8.11 2.37 -1.43
CA ASP A 55 -8.78 1.69 -2.53
C ASP A 55 -8.08 0.38 -2.84
N PHE A 56 -6.75 0.39 -2.87
CA PHE A 56 -6.02 -0.83 -3.09
C PHE A 56 -6.30 -1.84 -1.98
N PHE A 57 -6.30 -1.37 -0.74
CA PHE A 57 -6.55 -2.24 0.41
C PHE A 57 -7.90 -2.94 0.29
N PHE A 58 -8.92 -2.21 -0.10
CA PHE A 58 -10.25 -2.80 -0.20
C PHE A 58 -10.39 -3.75 -1.37
N GLU A 59 -9.57 -3.57 -2.40
CA GLU A 59 -9.69 -4.40 -3.59
C GLU A 59 -8.80 -5.64 -3.57
N GLN A 60 -7.88 -5.71 -2.65
CA GLN A 60 -7.04 -6.90 -2.60
C GLN A 60 -7.84 -8.09 -1.99
#